data_3d637acf6801c8f5831c87595214e859
#
_entry.id   3d637acf6801c8f5831c87595214e859
#
_cell.length_a   1.000
_cell.length_b   1.000
_cell.length_c   1.000
_cell.angle_alpha   90.00
_cell.angle_beta   90.00
_cell.angle_gamma   90.00
#
_symmetry.space_group_name_H-M   'P 1'
#
loop_
_entity.id
_entity.type
_entity.pdbx_description
1 polymer ?
#
loop_
_entity_poly.entity_id
_entity_poly.type
_entity_poly.pdbx_seq_one_letter_code
_entity_poly.pdbx_strand_id
1 'polypeptide(L)'
;ALEGWNLLLIIFGTLLGIIFGSMPGLTATMGLALLVPFTFGMEPAAGLIMLAGIYVGAMYADAIPAILINTPGTPAAIATTFDGFPLAQKGKAQEALVTAAFASFIGSIVANIVLATLAEPLAELSLKFGPPEYFWLGVFGLTIISVLSSGSLLKGYLTGLLGLILSAVGMASLSGDVRLTFGFPELQSGISLAGALIGFFCLPEILSTIIGKGQETYTGEKIRPSMKILFDTIFALIKMPFLLLRSALIGLVVGIAPGAGGNIASMVSYSEATRWDKNPEEFGKGTIRGVAASEAANSAMAPGSLIPLLTLGIPGSPPAAIILGALMLHGMQPGVELFSTHGGITYTFMMGLFVAAFAILVFGSLGSFLFSRLITIPAKSLAPVILLMTVLGSYAIRNNLLDVWVMLIFGGIGFFLNKLSYHPAPLVLGFILGPYIEEGLVQSTMIGGAKGGVVLYMISSPISIFLIGLCIITVFWPIIFKKRTSKNQTTDVQNMCDGTVNA
;
A
#
# COMPACT_ATOMS: atom_id res chain seq x y z
N ALA A 1 6.65 12.15 18.66
CA ALA A 1 7.26 10.91 18.14
C ALA A 1 8.40 10.41 19.00
N LEU A 2 9.22 11.28 19.56
CA LEU A 2 10.40 10.91 20.37
C LEU A 2 10.09 10.71 21.85
N GLU A 3 8.87 10.83 22.29
CA GLU A 3 8.44 10.41 23.63
C GLU A 3 8.66 8.89 23.78
N GLY A 4 9.10 8.46 24.96
CA GLY A 4 9.52 7.07 25.16
C GLY A 4 8.46 6.03 24.79
N TRP A 5 7.18 6.31 25.04
CA TRP A 5 6.08 5.42 24.68
C TRP A 5 5.87 5.33 23.18
N ASN A 6 5.84 6.47 22.47
CA ASN A 6 5.68 6.53 21.03
C ASN A 6 6.87 5.88 20.31
N LEU A 7 8.09 6.03 20.86
CA LEU A 7 9.28 5.37 20.32
C LEU A 7 9.19 3.85 20.44
N LEU A 8 8.70 3.35 21.57
CA LEU A 8 8.49 1.91 21.74
C LEU A 8 7.44 1.38 20.78
N LEU A 9 6.34 2.09 20.58
CA LEU A 9 5.26 1.67 19.68
C LEU A 9 5.69 1.64 18.23
N ILE A 10 6.49 2.62 17.75
CA ILE A 10 6.97 2.61 16.37
C ILE A 10 7.96 1.47 16.13
N ILE A 11 8.86 1.22 17.07
CA ILE A 11 9.80 0.09 17.00
C ILE A 11 9.04 -1.23 17.01
N PHE A 12 8.09 -1.38 17.92
CA PHE A 12 7.24 -2.57 18.01
C PHE A 12 6.42 -2.76 16.73
N GLY A 13 5.79 -1.69 16.22
CA GLY A 13 5.08 -1.71 14.94
C GLY A 13 5.99 -2.10 13.78
N THR A 14 7.21 -1.55 13.71
CA THR A 14 8.16 -1.91 12.66
C THR A 14 8.57 -3.38 12.74
N LEU A 15 8.82 -3.91 13.93
CA LEU A 15 9.13 -5.34 14.12
C LEU A 15 7.96 -6.23 13.72
N LEU A 16 6.74 -5.87 14.11
CA LEU A 16 5.53 -6.58 13.65
C LEU A 16 5.41 -6.53 12.12
N GLY A 17 5.63 -5.36 11.51
CA GLY A 17 5.65 -5.20 10.07
C GLY A 17 6.69 -6.11 9.42
N ILE A 18 7.90 -6.17 9.94
CA ILE A 18 8.95 -7.08 9.45
C ILE A 18 8.50 -8.54 9.55
N ILE A 19 7.87 -8.94 10.64
CA ILE A 19 7.35 -10.31 10.80
C ILE A 19 6.29 -10.60 9.73
N PHE A 20 5.30 -9.72 9.56
CA PHE A 20 4.24 -9.90 8.56
C PHE A 20 4.82 -9.96 7.14
N GLY A 21 5.66 -9.01 6.76
CA GLY A 21 6.21 -8.95 5.40
C GLY A 21 7.19 -10.08 5.07
N SER A 22 7.92 -10.62 6.08
CA SER A 22 8.87 -11.72 5.88
C SER A 22 8.22 -13.08 5.66
N MET A 23 6.91 -13.20 5.92
CA MET A 23 6.20 -14.46 5.78
C MET A 23 5.43 -14.48 4.45
N PRO A 24 5.72 -15.42 3.54
CA PRO A 24 5.01 -15.53 2.28
C PRO A 24 3.50 -15.69 2.49
N GLY A 25 2.70 -14.91 1.74
CA GLY A 25 1.24 -14.90 1.88
C GLY A 25 0.71 -13.94 2.94
N LEU A 26 1.58 -13.25 3.71
CA LEU A 26 1.18 -12.17 4.59
C LEU A 26 1.65 -10.83 3.97
N THR A 27 0.73 -9.90 3.80
CA THR A 27 1.02 -8.62 3.15
C THR A 27 0.99 -7.45 4.13
N ALA A 28 1.63 -6.33 3.76
CA ALA A 28 1.52 -5.08 4.53
C ALA A 28 0.06 -4.66 4.73
N THR A 29 -0.77 -4.84 3.69
CA THR A 29 -2.21 -4.54 3.72
C THR A 29 -2.92 -5.36 4.79
N MET A 30 -2.64 -6.66 4.83
CA MET A 30 -3.22 -7.56 5.82
C MET A 30 -2.77 -7.22 7.24
N GLY A 31 -1.47 -6.98 7.43
CA GLY A 31 -0.92 -6.60 8.74
C GLY A 31 -1.54 -5.33 9.29
N LEU A 32 -1.70 -4.31 8.44
CA LEU A 32 -2.38 -3.07 8.81
C LEU A 32 -3.85 -3.30 9.13
N ALA A 33 -4.60 -3.98 8.25
CA ALA A 33 -6.04 -4.21 8.43
C ALA A 33 -6.32 -5.01 9.73
N LEU A 34 -5.46 -5.98 10.05
CA LEU A 34 -5.58 -6.77 11.27
C LEU A 34 -5.35 -5.92 12.53
N LEU A 35 -4.43 -4.95 12.48
CA LEU A 35 -4.01 -4.22 13.66
C LEU A 35 -4.72 -2.87 13.86
N VAL A 36 -5.40 -2.33 12.84
CA VAL A 36 -6.23 -1.11 12.96
C VAL A 36 -7.22 -1.18 14.13
N PRO A 37 -7.98 -2.28 14.35
CA PRO A 37 -8.91 -2.34 15.49
C PRO A 37 -8.24 -2.20 16.84
N PHE A 38 -7.03 -2.73 16.99
CA PHE A 38 -6.28 -2.63 18.25
C PHE A 38 -5.77 -1.21 18.50
N THR A 39 -5.52 -0.44 17.43
CA THR A 39 -5.13 0.97 17.56
C THR A 39 -6.28 1.88 17.94
N PHE A 40 -7.52 1.48 17.68
CA PHE A 40 -8.71 2.30 17.97
C PHE A 40 -8.89 2.59 19.48
N GLY A 41 -8.49 1.67 20.35
CA GLY A 41 -8.49 1.88 21.79
C GLY A 41 -7.30 2.68 22.33
N MET A 42 -6.36 3.08 21.46
CA MET A 42 -5.16 3.84 21.80
C MET A 42 -5.38 5.33 21.57
N GLU A 43 -4.50 6.16 22.14
CA GLU A 43 -4.42 7.56 21.73
C GLU A 43 -4.14 7.63 20.22
N PRO A 44 -4.81 8.53 19.46
CA PRO A 44 -4.69 8.58 17.99
C PRO A 44 -3.25 8.65 17.48
N ALA A 45 -2.41 9.47 18.12
CA ALA A 45 -0.99 9.57 17.75
C ALA A 45 -0.25 8.23 17.92
N ALA A 46 -0.49 7.54 19.03
CA ALA A 46 0.13 6.26 19.35
C ALA A 46 -0.30 5.15 18.39
N GLY A 47 -1.59 5.07 18.08
CA GLY A 47 -2.14 4.12 17.13
C GLY A 47 -1.58 4.32 15.72
N LEU A 48 -1.60 5.55 15.22
CA LEU A 48 -1.10 5.88 13.89
C LEU A 48 0.41 5.66 13.74
N ILE A 49 1.21 6.00 14.75
CA ILE A 49 2.65 5.73 14.76
C ILE A 49 2.92 4.22 14.66
N MET A 50 2.20 3.40 15.41
CA MET A 50 2.35 1.96 15.32
C MET A 50 2.01 1.44 13.92
N LEU A 51 0.92 1.92 13.30
CA LEU A 51 0.55 1.57 11.93
C LEU A 51 1.60 2.04 10.91
N ALA A 52 2.21 3.22 11.11
CA ALA A 52 3.32 3.70 10.28
C ALA A 52 4.51 2.72 10.31
N GLY A 53 4.88 2.25 11.51
CA GLY A 53 5.92 1.24 11.68
C GLY A 53 5.60 -0.07 10.96
N ILE A 54 4.37 -0.57 11.13
CA ILE A 54 3.91 -1.79 10.44
C ILE A 54 4.00 -1.63 8.93
N TYR A 55 3.52 -0.51 8.39
CA TYR A 55 3.54 -0.26 6.96
C TYR A 55 4.95 -0.30 6.39
N VAL A 56 5.84 0.53 6.92
CA VAL A 56 7.22 0.66 6.42
C VAL A 56 8.01 -0.63 6.66
N GLY A 57 7.82 -1.27 7.83
CA GLY A 57 8.47 -2.55 8.15
C GLY A 57 8.07 -3.68 7.22
N ALA A 58 6.78 -3.79 6.88
CA ALA A 58 6.27 -4.83 6.00
C ALA A 58 6.68 -4.62 4.53
N MET A 59 6.76 -3.35 4.08
CA MET A 59 7.23 -3.02 2.73
C MET A 59 8.70 -3.34 2.49
N TYR A 60 9.54 -3.27 3.52
CA TYR A 60 10.92 -3.77 3.45
C TYR A 60 10.98 -5.30 3.47
N ALA A 61 10.18 -5.91 4.36
CA ALA A 61 10.36 -7.30 4.71
C ALA A 61 9.88 -8.29 3.63
N ASP A 62 9.08 -7.85 2.65
CA ASP A 62 8.66 -8.66 1.51
C ASP A 62 9.83 -9.07 0.60
N ALA A 63 10.97 -8.35 0.68
CA ALA A 63 12.23 -8.73 0.04
C ALA A 63 12.87 -9.98 0.65
N ILE A 64 12.62 -10.28 1.92
CA ILE A 64 13.29 -11.38 2.63
C ILE A 64 12.97 -12.74 1.99
N PRO A 65 11.69 -13.14 1.81
CA PRO A 65 11.37 -14.37 1.12
C PRO A 65 11.72 -14.33 -0.37
N ALA A 66 11.69 -13.16 -1.01
CA ALA A 66 12.14 -12.99 -2.39
C ALA A 66 13.62 -13.37 -2.55
N ILE A 67 14.46 -12.94 -1.62
CA ILE A 67 15.90 -13.21 -1.60
C ILE A 67 16.20 -14.67 -1.21
N LEU A 68 15.54 -15.20 -0.18
CA LEU A 68 15.94 -16.48 0.42
C LEU A 68 15.32 -17.70 -0.25
N ILE A 69 14.08 -17.59 -0.75
CA ILE A 69 13.32 -18.74 -1.30
C ILE A 69 12.72 -18.47 -2.69
N ASN A 70 13.14 -17.40 -3.37
CA ASN A 70 12.60 -17.00 -4.67
C ASN A 70 11.06 -16.87 -4.71
N THR A 71 10.48 -16.58 -3.57
CA THR A 71 9.03 -16.39 -3.42
C THR A 71 8.77 -14.99 -2.92
N PRO A 72 8.39 -14.04 -3.79
CA PRO A 72 8.17 -12.68 -3.35
C PRO A 72 7.04 -12.62 -2.32
N GLY A 73 7.25 -11.90 -1.21
CA GLY A 73 6.22 -11.71 -0.18
C GLY A 73 5.01 -10.95 -0.73
N THR A 74 5.27 -10.00 -1.61
CA THR A 74 4.25 -9.24 -2.36
C THR A 74 4.68 -9.11 -3.83
N PRO A 75 3.78 -8.74 -4.76
CA PRO A 75 4.16 -8.43 -6.15
C PRO A 75 5.24 -7.35 -6.27
N ALA A 76 5.40 -6.51 -5.24
CA ALA A 76 6.42 -5.46 -5.21
C ALA A 76 7.85 -6.01 -5.12
N ALA A 77 8.04 -7.17 -4.49
CA ALA A 77 9.33 -7.81 -4.35
C ALA A 77 9.73 -8.72 -5.54
N ILE A 78 8.92 -8.79 -6.61
CA ILE A 78 9.25 -9.61 -7.80
C ILE A 78 10.59 -9.18 -8.41
N ALA A 79 10.82 -7.88 -8.58
CA ALA A 79 12.07 -7.38 -9.16
C ALA A 79 13.29 -7.75 -8.30
N THR A 80 13.10 -7.86 -6.99
CA THR A 80 14.16 -8.23 -6.04
C THR A 80 14.55 -9.70 -6.19
N THR A 81 13.64 -10.58 -6.66
CA THR A 81 13.99 -11.99 -6.91
C THR A 81 15.04 -12.13 -7.99
N PHE A 82 15.08 -11.26 -9.00
CA PHE A 82 15.95 -11.38 -10.17
C PHE A 82 17.43 -11.41 -9.82
N ASP A 83 17.83 -10.65 -8.81
CA ASP A 83 19.22 -10.60 -8.35
C ASP A 83 19.40 -11.10 -6.92
N GLY A 84 18.39 -10.92 -6.08
CA GLY A 84 18.47 -11.30 -4.66
C GLY A 84 18.59 -12.80 -4.46
N PHE A 85 17.79 -13.60 -5.15
CA PHE A 85 17.84 -15.03 -5.05
C PHE A 85 19.13 -15.62 -5.67
N PRO A 86 19.60 -15.23 -6.88
CA PRO A 86 20.90 -15.63 -7.37
C PRO A 86 22.08 -15.26 -6.45
N LEU A 87 22.03 -14.12 -5.75
CA LEU A 87 23.02 -13.78 -4.71
C LEU A 87 22.98 -14.80 -3.56
N ALA A 88 21.78 -15.12 -3.08
CA ALA A 88 21.62 -16.12 -2.01
C ALA A 88 22.13 -17.49 -2.42
N GLN A 89 21.87 -17.95 -3.67
CA GLN A 89 22.39 -19.19 -4.22
C GLN A 89 23.93 -19.22 -4.29
N LYS A 90 24.56 -18.06 -4.48
CA LYS A 90 26.04 -17.91 -4.44
C LYS A 90 26.61 -17.86 -3.02
N GLY A 91 25.82 -18.15 -1.98
CA GLY A 91 26.25 -18.04 -0.57
C GLY A 91 26.33 -16.63 -0.03
N LYS A 92 25.82 -15.61 -0.76
CA LYS A 92 25.85 -14.19 -0.43
C LYS A 92 24.51 -13.66 0.10
N ALA A 93 23.73 -14.50 0.74
CA ALA A 93 22.40 -14.17 1.25
C ALA A 93 22.45 -12.97 2.22
N GLN A 94 23.43 -12.91 3.12
CA GLN A 94 23.59 -11.77 4.02
C GLN A 94 23.87 -10.47 3.27
N GLU A 95 24.69 -10.51 2.23
CA GLU A 95 24.99 -9.34 1.38
C GLU A 95 23.71 -8.80 0.72
N ALA A 96 22.86 -9.71 0.19
CA ALA A 96 21.58 -9.36 -0.41
C ALA A 96 20.59 -8.76 0.60
N LEU A 97 20.44 -9.37 1.79
CA LEU A 97 19.54 -8.89 2.84
C LEU A 97 19.97 -7.52 3.40
N VAL A 98 21.27 -7.32 3.62
CA VAL A 98 21.81 -6.02 4.06
C VAL A 98 21.62 -4.97 2.97
N THR A 99 21.78 -5.34 1.69
CA THR A 99 21.51 -4.45 0.55
C THR A 99 20.05 -4.02 0.56
N ALA A 100 19.12 -4.96 0.72
CA ALA A 100 17.69 -4.66 0.78
C ALA A 100 17.38 -3.71 1.95
N ALA A 101 17.88 -3.99 3.15
CA ALA A 101 17.64 -3.15 4.33
C ALA A 101 18.18 -1.72 4.17
N PHE A 102 19.41 -1.59 3.68
CA PHE A 102 20.03 -0.27 3.48
C PHE A 102 19.37 0.52 2.35
N ALA A 103 19.05 -0.12 1.24
CA ALA A 103 18.36 0.51 0.12
C ALA A 103 16.95 0.96 0.51
N SER A 104 16.22 0.13 1.27
CA SER A 104 14.91 0.46 1.83
C SER A 104 14.97 1.63 2.81
N PHE A 105 15.99 1.67 3.66
CA PHE A 105 16.25 2.81 4.54
C PHE A 105 16.43 4.11 3.73
N ILE A 106 17.31 4.12 2.74
CA ILE A 106 17.56 5.31 1.91
C ILE A 106 16.29 5.72 1.14
N GLY A 107 15.59 4.75 0.53
CA GLY A 107 14.34 5.00 -0.18
C GLY A 107 13.29 5.66 0.72
N SER A 108 13.09 5.10 1.91
CA SER A 108 12.15 5.64 2.90
C SER A 108 12.56 7.04 3.37
N ILE A 109 13.84 7.29 3.66
CA ILE A 109 14.30 8.62 4.11
C ILE A 109 14.07 9.67 3.03
N VAL A 110 14.44 9.40 1.77
CA VAL A 110 14.23 10.34 0.66
C VAL A 110 12.74 10.68 0.50
N ALA A 111 11.89 9.66 0.50
CA ALA A 111 10.45 9.87 0.34
C ALA A 111 9.82 10.54 1.57
N ASN A 112 10.28 10.24 2.78
CA ASN A 112 9.80 10.91 4.01
C ASN A 112 10.18 12.39 4.04
N ILE A 113 11.36 12.77 3.56
CA ILE A 113 11.74 14.19 3.44
C ILE A 113 10.76 14.90 2.51
N VAL A 114 10.46 14.30 1.35
CA VAL A 114 9.52 14.90 0.40
C VAL A 114 8.11 14.95 0.99
N LEU A 115 7.65 13.88 1.66
CA LEU A 115 6.36 13.87 2.37
C LEU A 115 6.29 15.01 3.39
N ALA A 116 7.30 15.13 4.25
CA ALA A 116 7.32 16.14 5.32
C ALA A 116 7.38 17.59 4.79
N THR A 117 7.98 17.81 3.62
CA THR A 117 8.11 19.14 3.03
C THR A 117 6.97 19.53 2.10
N LEU A 118 6.36 18.57 1.41
CA LEU A 118 5.31 18.85 0.41
C LEU A 118 3.89 18.63 0.92
N ALA A 119 3.68 17.83 1.97
CA ALA A 119 2.33 17.48 2.38
C ALA A 119 1.52 18.71 2.85
N GLU A 120 2.08 19.58 3.69
CA GLU A 120 1.41 20.77 4.16
C GLU A 120 1.10 21.79 3.04
N PRO A 121 2.06 22.20 2.18
CA PRO A 121 1.77 23.08 1.04
C PRO A 121 0.72 22.53 0.08
N LEU A 122 0.72 21.20 -0.16
CA LEU A 122 -0.29 20.56 -0.97
C LEU A 122 -1.66 20.52 -0.28
N ALA A 123 -1.70 20.34 1.04
CA ALA A 123 -2.93 20.42 1.80
C ALA A 123 -3.51 21.83 1.78
N GLU A 124 -2.68 22.88 1.87
CA GLU A 124 -3.14 24.27 1.71
C GLU A 124 -3.76 24.53 0.33
N LEU A 125 -3.23 23.88 -0.72
CA LEU A 125 -3.84 23.98 -2.05
C LEU A 125 -5.27 23.43 -2.05
N SER A 126 -5.58 22.44 -1.21
CA SER A 126 -6.94 21.89 -1.10
C SER A 126 -7.96 22.86 -0.51
N LEU A 127 -7.53 23.98 0.14
CA LEU A 127 -8.43 25.07 0.55
C LEU A 127 -9.15 25.76 -0.62
N LYS A 128 -8.58 25.64 -1.82
CA LYS A 128 -9.20 26.14 -3.05
C LYS A 128 -10.27 25.20 -3.61
N PHE A 129 -10.42 24.02 -3.00
CA PHE A 129 -11.39 23.03 -3.44
C PHE A 129 -12.75 23.34 -2.82
N GLY A 130 -13.77 23.46 -3.66
CA GLY A 130 -15.15 23.49 -3.25
C GLY A 130 -15.83 22.12 -3.45
N PRO A 131 -17.14 22.03 -3.26
CA PRO A 131 -17.88 20.78 -3.45
C PRO A 131 -17.69 20.11 -4.83
N PRO A 132 -17.65 20.87 -5.95
CA PRO A 132 -17.37 20.27 -7.27
C PRO A 132 -16.01 19.60 -7.35
N GLU A 133 -14.97 20.22 -6.78
CA GLU A 133 -13.61 19.68 -6.80
C GLU A 133 -13.48 18.41 -5.99
N TYR A 134 -14.11 18.32 -4.81
CA TYR A 134 -14.15 17.10 -4.01
C TYR A 134 -14.88 15.96 -4.74
N PHE A 135 -15.98 16.26 -5.43
CA PHE A 135 -16.66 15.28 -6.26
C PHE A 135 -15.73 14.73 -7.37
N TRP A 136 -15.13 15.63 -8.17
CA TRP A 136 -14.25 15.23 -9.27
C TRP A 136 -12.97 14.56 -8.79
N LEU A 137 -12.45 14.94 -7.64
CA LEU A 137 -11.30 14.32 -7.00
C LEU A 137 -11.60 12.87 -6.59
N GLY A 138 -12.77 12.62 -6.00
CA GLY A 138 -13.22 11.27 -5.66
C GLY A 138 -13.42 10.39 -6.91
N VAL A 139 -14.04 10.94 -7.96
CA VAL A 139 -14.19 10.27 -9.26
C VAL A 139 -12.83 9.96 -9.88
N PHE A 140 -11.87 10.90 -9.83
CA PHE A 140 -10.51 10.69 -10.31
C PHE A 140 -9.80 9.56 -9.53
N GLY A 141 -9.90 9.56 -8.19
CA GLY A 141 -9.36 8.50 -7.35
C GLY A 141 -9.87 7.11 -7.74
N LEU A 142 -11.19 6.99 -7.99
CA LEU A 142 -11.78 5.74 -8.46
C LEU A 142 -11.33 5.34 -9.86
N THR A 143 -11.25 6.31 -10.80
CA THR A 143 -10.84 6.01 -12.18
C THR A 143 -9.41 5.51 -12.23
N ILE A 144 -8.49 6.16 -11.54
CA ILE A 144 -7.07 5.81 -11.62
C ILE A 144 -6.78 4.43 -11.01
N ILE A 145 -7.41 4.11 -9.88
CA ILE A 145 -7.23 2.81 -9.24
C ILE A 145 -7.88 1.68 -10.04
N SER A 146 -9.02 1.95 -10.64
CA SER A 146 -9.65 0.98 -11.53
C SER A 146 -8.77 0.66 -12.74
N VAL A 147 -8.05 1.65 -13.28
CA VAL A 147 -7.12 1.47 -14.40
C VAL A 147 -5.87 0.68 -14.00
N LEU A 148 -5.34 0.95 -12.81
CA LEU A 148 -4.11 0.33 -12.32
C LEU A 148 -4.34 -1.05 -11.68
N SER A 149 -5.59 -1.42 -11.41
CA SER A 149 -5.94 -2.77 -10.97
C SER A 149 -5.69 -3.78 -12.09
N SER A 150 -4.77 -4.69 -11.86
CA SER A 150 -4.28 -5.67 -12.81
C SER A 150 -5.38 -6.48 -13.52
N GLY A 151 -5.38 -6.49 -14.83
CA GLY A 151 -6.04 -7.47 -15.70
C GLY A 151 -7.17 -6.94 -16.58
N SER A 152 -8.14 -6.18 -16.09
CA SER A 152 -9.26 -5.69 -16.90
C SER A 152 -9.84 -4.40 -16.33
N LEU A 153 -9.80 -3.34 -17.14
CA LEU A 153 -10.42 -2.04 -16.84
C LEU A 153 -11.88 -2.17 -16.36
N LEU A 154 -12.64 -2.98 -17.10
CA LEU A 154 -14.05 -3.20 -16.79
C LEU A 154 -14.23 -3.81 -15.39
N LYS A 155 -13.38 -4.76 -15.01
CA LYS A 155 -13.43 -5.38 -13.68
C LYS A 155 -13.10 -4.35 -12.59
N GLY A 156 -12.10 -3.48 -12.81
CA GLY A 156 -11.76 -2.42 -11.89
C GLY A 156 -12.91 -1.42 -11.67
N TYR A 157 -13.55 -0.97 -12.76
CA TYR A 157 -14.71 -0.08 -12.66
C TYR A 157 -15.92 -0.74 -11.97
N LEU A 158 -16.23 -2.00 -12.30
CA LEU A 158 -17.34 -2.72 -11.68
C LEU A 158 -17.11 -2.89 -10.17
N THR A 159 -15.90 -3.22 -9.74
CA THR A 159 -15.58 -3.32 -8.32
C THR A 159 -15.62 -1.97 -7.61
N GLY A 160 -15.13 -0.90 -8.24
CA GLY A 160 -15.22 0.46 -7.70
C GLY A 160 -16.66 0.94 -7.54
N LEU A 161 -17.53 0.69 -8.53
CA LEU A 161 -18.95 0.99 -8.46
C LEU A 161 -19.66 0.19 -7.38
N LEU A 162 -19.33 -1.09 -7.22
CA LEU A 162 -19.86 -1.89 -6.11
C LEU A 162 -19.46 -1.29 -4.75
N GLY A 163 -18.22 -0.79 -4.63
CA GLY A 163 -17.78 -0.07 -3.43
C GLY A 163 -18.62 1.17 -3.15
N LEU A 164 -18.91 1.98 -4.17
CA LEU A 164 -19.80 3.15 -4.06
C LEU A 164 -21.21 2.76 -3.61
N ILE A 165 -21.79 1.69 -4.16
CA ILE A 165 -23.13 1.21 -3.76
C ILE A 165 -23.10 0.78 -2.30
N LEU A 166 -22.06 0.08 -1.85
CA LEU A 166 -21.91 -0.34 -0.46
C LEU A 166 -21.76 0.86 0.48
N SER A 167 -21.07 1.94 0.06
CA SER A 167 -20.95 3.15 0.86
C SER A 167 -22.25 3.91 1.03
N ALA A 168 -23.21 3.73 0.11
CA ALA A 168 -24.52 4.36 0.19
C ALA A 168 -25.50 3.66 1.15
N VAL A 169 -25.12 2.54 1.77
CA VAL A 169 -25.92 1.86 2.79
C VAL A 169 -25.91 2.65 4.08
N GLY A 170 -27.09 2.96 4.62
CA GLY A 170 -27.26 3.68 5.87
C GLY A 170 -27.95 5.02 5.71
N MET A 171 -27.66 5.94 6.61
CA MET A 171 -28.25 7.28 6.63
C MET A 171 -27.40 8.25 5.81
N ALA A 172 -28.01 8.97 4.90
CA ALA A 172 -27.34 10.02 4.13
C ALA A 172 -26.91 11.16 5.05
N SER A 173 -25.63 11.57 4.98
CA SER A 173 -25.04 12.56 5.88
C SER A 173 -25.70 13.94 5.78
N LEU A 174 -26.18 14.34 4.60
CA LEU A 174 -26.76 15.66 4.37
C LEU A 174 -28.30 15.69 4.46
N SER A 175 -29.01 14.68 3.97
CA SER A 175 -30.47 14.66 3.96
C SER A 175 -31.09 13.90 5.13
N GLY A 176 -30.33 13.04 5.80
CA GLY A 176 -30.84 12.15 6.86
C GLY A 176 -31.68 10.99 6.38
N ASP A 177 -31.83 10.81 5.07
CA ASP A 177 -32.63 9.73 4.49
C ASP A 177 -31.96 8.36 4.72
N VAL A 178 -32.75 7.39 5.16
CA VAL A 178 -32.29 6.01 5.35
C VAL A 178 -32.37 5.24 4.03
N ARG A 179 -31.25 4.68 3.59
CA ARG A 179 -31.13 4.04 2.28
C ARG A 179 -30.49 2.65 2.40
N LEU A 180 -30.98 1.72 1.56
CA LEU A 180 -30.42 0.36 1.39
C LEU A 180 -30.22 -0.43 2.70
N THR A 181 -31.04 -0.14 3.73
CA THR A 181 -30.98 -0.85 5.02
C THR A 181 -31.83 -2.12 5.04
N PHE A 182 -32.65 -2.34 4.02
CA PHE A 182 -33.50 -3.54 3.88
C PHE A 182 -34.35 -3.84 5.12
N GLY A 183 -34.68 -2.82 5.92
CA GLY A 183 -35.45 -2.96 7.15
C GLY A 183 -34.65 -3.35 8.39
N PHE A 184 -33.30 -3.45 8.30
CA PHE A 184 -32.45 -3.71 9.44
C PHE A 184 -32.02 -2.39 10.12
N PRO A 185 -32.44 -2.13 11.38
CA PRO A 185 -32.11 -0.88 12.08
C PRO A 185 -30.60 -0.70 12.28
N GLU A 186 -29.87 -1.78 12.44
CA GLU A 186 -28.43 -1.79 12.66
C GLU A 186 -27.64 -1.23 11.46
N LEU A 187 -28.20 -1.35 10.24
CA LEU A 187 -27.60 -0.80 9.03
C LEU A 187 -27.85 0.70 8.86
N GLN A 188 -28.66 1.35 9.71
CA GLN A 188 -28.84 2.80 9.66
C GLN A 188 -27.54 3.57 9.95
N SER A 189 -26.67 3.02 10.80
CA SER A 189 -25.32 3.59 11.06
C SER A 189 -24.31 3.30 9.94
N GLY A 190 -24.75 2.68 8.84
CA GLY A 190 -23.89 2.27 7.73
C GLY A 190 -23.13 0.97 8.01
N ILE A 191 -22.45 0.51 6.98
CA ILE A 191 -21.56 -0.66 7.06
C ILE A 191 -20.28 -0.25 7.80
N SER A 192 -19.82 -1.09 8.72
CA SER A 192 -18.57 -0.87 9.45
C SER A 192 -17.39 -0.82 8.49
N LEU A 193 -16.73 0.34 8.41
CA LEU A 193 -15.53 0.51 7.60
C LEU A 193 -14.43 -0.48 8.00
N ALA A 194 -14.19 -0.62 9.29
CA ALA A 194 -13.15 -1.54 9.79
C ALA A 194 -13.50 -3.01 9.54
N GLY A 195 -14.76 -3.41 9.79
CA GLY A 195 -15.23 -4.76 9.46
C GLY A 195 -15.07 -5.06 7.97
N ALA A 196 -15.41 -4.09 7.11
CA ALA A 196 -15.24 -4.21 5.67
C ALA A 196 -13.76 -4.35 5.25
N LEU A 197 -12.87 -3.50 5.80
CA LEU A 197 -11.43 -3.53 5.51
C LEU A 197 -10.79 -4.87 5.92
N ILE A 198 -11.08 -5.32 7.14
CA ILE A 198 -10.60 -6.62 7.64
C ILE A 198 -11.15 -7.75 6.75
N GLY A 199 -12.43 -7.70 6.43
CA GLY A 199 -13.08 -8.67 5.56
C GLY A 199 -12.40 -8.76 4.21
N PHE A 200 -12.27 -7.66 3.48
CA PHE A 200 -11.73 -7.65 2.12
C PHE A 200 -10.23 -7.97 2.02
N PHE A 201 -9.44 -7.65 3.03
CA PHE A 201 -7.99 -7.81 2.94
C PHE A 201 -7.44 -8.97 3.77
N CYS A 202 -8.01 -9.28 4.94
CA CYS A 202 -7.47 -10.35 5.77
C CYS A 202 -8.06 -11.72 5.43
N LEU A 203 -9.38 -11.83 5.37
CA LEU A 203 -10.03 -13.13 5.23
C LEU A 203 -9.72 -13.83 3.88
N PRO A 204 -9.72 -13.15 2.72
CA PRO A 204 -9.32 -13.78 1.46
C PRO A 204 -7.91 -14.34 1.47
N GLU A 205 -6.96 -13.63 2.10
CA GLU A 205 -5.58 -14.05 2.20
C GLU A 205 -5.40 -15.26 3.12
N ILE A 206 -6.11 -15.26 4.27
CA ILE A 206 -6.14 -16.40 5.20
C ILE A 206 -6.69 -17.63 4.47
N LEU A 207 -7.83 -17.51 3.77
CA LEU A 207 -8.45 -18.59 3.02
C LEU A 207 -7.54 -19.10 1.90
N SER A 208 -6.87 -18.19 1.17
CA SER A 208 -5.90 -18.56 0.14
C SER A 208 -4.72 -19.32 0.72
N THR A 209 -4.23 -18.91 1.88
CA THR A 209 -3.13 -19.58 2.58
C THR A 209 -3.51 -20.99 3.07
N ILE A 210 -4.75 -21.17 3.55
CA ILE A 210 -5.25 -22.47 4.01
C ILE A 210 -5.44 -23.43 2.84
N ILE A 211 -6.06 -22.96 1.74
CA ILE A 211 -6.42 -23.79 0.57
C ILE A 211 -5.20 -24.04 -0.32
N GLY A 212 -4.24 -23.11 -0.36
CA GLY A 212 -3.05 -23.21 -1.19
C GLY A 212 -2.20 -24.46 -0.91
N LYS A 213 -1.51 -24.95 -1.93
CA LYS A 213 -0.49 -26.00 -1.74
C LYS A 213 0.60 -25.42 -0.84
N GLY A 214 1.08 -26.24 0.12
CA GLY A 214 2.14 -25.82 1.05
C GLY A 214 3.32 -25.22 0.30
N GLN A 215 3.81 -24.09 0.81
CA GLN A 215 4.99 -23.43 0.24
C GLN A 215 6.24 -24.28 0.52
N GLU A 216 7.20 -24.21 -0.39
CA GLU A 216 8.50 -24.85 -0.19
C GLU A 216 9.17 -24.25 1.06
N THR A 217 9.58 -25.15 1.95
CA THR A 217 10.27 -24.76 3.18
C THR A 217 11.73 -24.42 2.82
N TYR A 218 12.23 -23.33 3.37
CA TYR A 218 13.63 -22.95 3.19
C TYR A 218 14.56 -24.09 3.68
N THR A 219 15.32 -24.65 2.77
CA THR A 219 16.30 -25.71 3.02
C THR A 219 17.74 -25.22 2.88
N GLY A 220 17.94 -23.91 2.73
CA GLY A 220 19.23 -23.29 2.51
C GLY A 220 20.17 -23.33 3.72
N GLU A 221 21.43 -23.00 3.48
CA GLU A 221 22.44 -22.91 4.52
C GLU A 221 22.09 -21.86 5.59
N LYS A 222 22.42 -22.18 6.85
CA LYS A 222 22.26 -21.24 7.96
C LYS A 222 23.11 -20.01 7.72
N ILE A 223 22.48 -18.85 7.61
CA ILE A 223 23.17 -17.57 7.50
C ILE A 223 23.99 -17.35 8.77
N ARG A 224 25.31 -17.24 8.63
CA ARG A 224 26.19 -16.88 9.74
C ARG A 224 26.40 -15.38 9.70
N PRO A 225 25.90 -14.62 10.70
CA PRO A 225 26.04 -13.17 10.71
C PRO A 225 27.53 -12.76 10.77
N SER A 226 27.94 -11.91 9.84
CA SER A 226 29.29 -11.34 9.79
C SER A 226 29.21 -9.82 9.77
N MET A 227 29.75 -9.18 10.79
CA MET A 227 29.82 -7.71 10.86
C MET A 227 30.68 -7.13 9.73
N LYS A 228 31.68 -7.87 9.28
CA LYS A 228 32.50 -7.44 8.14
C LYS A 228 31.66 -7.33 6.87
N ILE A 229 30.88 -8.36 6.53
CA ILE A 229 30.00 -8.35 5.35
C ILE A 229 29.00 -7.18 5.45
N LEU A 230 28.44 -6.94 6.64
CA LEU A 230 27.52 -5.83 6.88
C LEU A 230 28.15 -4.48 6.52
N PHE A 231 29.31 -4.17 7.10
CA PHE A 231 29.96 -2.89 6.84
C PHE A 231 30.49 -2.76 5.41
N ASP A 232 31.06 -3.83 4.85
CA ASP A 232 31.55 -3.84 3.47
C ASP A 232 30.43 -3.59 2.46
N THR A 233 29.24 -4.21 2.69
CA THR A 233 28.06 -4.02 1.85
C THR A 233 27.52 -2.60 1.95
N ILE A 234 27.33 -2.07 3.18
CA ILE A 234 26.87 -0.69 3.38
C ILE A 234 27.84 0.28 2.72
N PHE A 235 29.16 0.09 2.89
CA PHE A 235 30.16 0.96 2.29
C PHE A 235 30.17 0.90 0.76
N ALA A 236 29.90 -0.28 0.17
CA ALA A 236 29.73 -0.43 -1.27
C ALA A 236 28.51 0.35 -1.78
N LEU A 237 27.38 0.31 -1.05
CA LEU A 237 26.14 1.01 -1.41
C LEU A 237 26.25 2.53 -1.27
N ILE A 238 26.97 3.03 -0.26
CA ILE A 238 27.24 4.48 -0.09
C ILE A 238 28.00 5.04 -1.30
N LYS A 239 28.80 4.22 -1.99
CA LYS A 239 29.50 4.62 -3.23
C LYS A 239 28.58 4.71 -4.46
N MET A 240 27.31 4.33 -4.33
CA MET A 240 26.32 4.32 -5.42
C MET A 240 25.15 5.30 -5.16
N PRO A 241 25.42 6.58 -4.76
CA PRO A 241 24.36 7.51 -4.33
C PRO A 241 23.36 7.83 -5.45
N PHE A 242 23.82 7.92 -6.70
CA PHE A 242 22.96 8.19 -7.85
C PHE A 242 21.98 7.05 -8.13
N LEU A 243 22.40 5.80 -7.96
CA LEU A 243 21.51 4.64 -8.09
C LEU A 243 20.40 4.71 -7.05
N LEU A 244 20.77 4.86 -5.78
CA LEU A 244 19.82 4.89 -4.66
C LEU A 244 18.85 6.08 -4.75
N LEU A 245 19.37 7.28 -5.03
CA LEU A 245 18.55 8.49 -5.12
C LEU A 245 17.58 8.42 -6.30
N ARG A 246 18.04 8.01 -7.49
CA ARG A 246 17.17 7.84 -8.67
C ARG A 246 16.08 6.81 -8.41
N SER A 247 16.43 5.68 -7.81
CA SER A 247 15.49 4.62 -7.47
C SER A 247 14.45 5.10 -6.46
N ALA A 248 14.88 5.82 -5.42
CA ALA A 248 13.98 6.44 -4.45
C ALA A 248 13.02 7.44 -5.10
N LEU A 249 13.50 8.29 -6.01
CA LEU A 249 12.66 9.24 -6.73
C LEU A 249 11.65 8.54 -7.66
N ILE A 250 12.04 7.47 -8.34
CA ILE A 250 11.11 6.63 -9.12
C ILE A 250 10.02 6.07 -8.20
N GLY A 251 10.40 5.48 -7.06
CA GLY A 251 9.46 4.95 -6.10
C GLY A 251 8.50 6.01 -5.55
N LEU A 252 9.02 7.17 -5.19
CA LEU A 252 8.24 8.32 -4.74
C LEU A 252 7.19 8.76 -5.77
N VAL A 253 7.62 9.00 -7.02
CA VAL A 253 6.72 9.45 -8.11
C VAL A 253 5.63 8.41 -8.38
N VAL A 254 6.00 7.13 -8.42
CA VAL A 254 5.03 6.03 -8.57
C VAL A 254 4.09 5.96 -7.37
N GLY A 255 4.60 6.20 -6.16
CA GLY A 255 3.78 6.22 -4.94
C GLY A 255 2.74 7.35 -4.91
N ILE A 256 3.10 8.54 -5.40
CA ILE A 256 2.16 9.68 -5.55
C ILE A 256 1.04 9.34 -6.54
N ALA A 257 1.32 8.51 -7.55
CA ALA A 257 0.31 8.08 -8.51
C ALA A 257 -0.60 7.02 -7.88
N PRO A 258 -1.91 7.34 -7.64
CA PRO A 258 -2.81 6.42 -6.95
C PRO A 258 -2.89 5.07 -7.66
N GLY A 259 -2.77 3.98 -6.88
CA GLY A 259 -2.95 2.60 -7.35
C GLY A 259 -1.76 1.98 -8.09
N ALA A 260 -0.70 2.71 -8.41
CA ALA A 260 0.47 2.16 -9.11
C ALA A 260 1.20 1.08 -8.29
N GLY A 261 1.30 1.29 -6.98
CA GLY A 261 1.86 0.31 -6.05
C GLY A 261 3.35 0.02 -6.20
N GLY A 262 3.90 -0.73 -5.24
CA GLY A 262 5.32 -1.06 -5.17
C GLY A 262 5.82 -1.94 -6.31
N ASN A 263 4.94 -2.77 -6.90
CA ASN A 263 5.30 -3.62 -8.03
C ASN A 263 5.74 -2.83 -9.27
N ILE A 264 5.04 -1.74 -9.61
CA ILE A 264 5.43 -0.86 -10.72
C ILE A 264 6.69 -0.11 -10.33
N ALA A 265 6.78 0.43 -9.11
CA ALA A 265 7.93 1.17 -8.63
C ALA A 265 9.22 0.35 -8.71
N SER A 266 9.22 -0.86 -8.16
CA SER A 266 10.39 -1.74 -8.14
C SER A 266 10.81 -2.19 -9.53
N MET A 267 9.85 -2.59 -10.40
CA MET A 267 10.13 -3.04 -11.76
C MET A 267 10.68 -1.92 -12.66
N VAL A 268 10.08 -0.72 -12.60
CA VAL A 268 10.57 0.44 -13.36
C VAL A 268 11.96 0.82 -12.88
N SER A 269 12.19 0.87 -11.58
CA SER A 269 13.49 1.20 -11.02
C SER A 269 14.57 0.18 -11.40
N TYR A 270 14.25 -1.11 -11.33
CA TYR A 270 15.16 -2.18 -11.76
C TYR A 270 15.53 -2.04 -13.25
N SER A 271 14.52 -1.82 -14.10
CA SER A 271 14.71 -1.66 -15.55
C SER A 271 15.57 -0.44 -15.87
N GLU A 272 15.33 0.69 -15.20
CA GLU A 272 16.13 1.90 -15.37
C GLU A 272 17.55 1.73 -14.80
N ALA A 273 17.71 0.99 -13.69
CA ALA A 273 19.03 0.67 -13.17
C ALA A 273 19.84 -0.16 -14.17
N THR A 274 19.24 -1.19 -14.75
CA THR A 274 19.86 -2.03 -15.78
C THR A 274 20.24 -1.20 -17.01
N ARG A 275 19.36 -0.31 -17.47
CA ARG A 275 19.56 0.51 -18.67
C ARG A 275 20.74 1.49 -18.54
N TRP A 276 20.94 2.05 -17.34
CA TRP A 276 21.95 3.08 -17.11
C TRP A 276 23.26 2.54 -16.50
N ASP A 277 23.31 1.23 -16.26
CA ASP A 277 24.51 0.62 -15.72
C ASP A 277 25.58 0.43 -16.78
N LYS A 278 26.83 0.40 -16.35
CA LYS A 278 27.99 0.14 -17.23
C LYS A 278 28.07 -1.34 -17.64
N ASN A 279 27.56 -2.23 -16.80
CA ASN A 279 27.58 -3.68 -17.00
C ASN A 279 26.16 -4.24 -16.87
N PRO A 280 25.24 -3.95 -17.82
CA PRO A 280 23.84 -4.37 -17.75
C PRO A 280 23.70 -5.91 -17.76
N GLU A 281 24.68 -6.63 -18.29
CA GLU A 281 24.73 -8.10 -18.36
C GLU A 281 24.90 -8.78 -16.99
N GLU A 282 25.24 -8.05 -15.93
CA GLU A 282 25.34 -8.58 -14.56
C GLU A 282 23.98 -8.65 -13.87
N PHE A 283 23.00 -7.87 -14.35
CA PHE A 283 21.64 -7.91 -13.82
C PHE A 283 20.96 -9.24 -14.17
N GLY A 284 20.15 -9.74 -13.25
CA GLY A 284 19.55 -11.08 -13.32
C GLY A 284 20.51 -12.22 -12.96
N LYS A 285 21.77 -11.92 -12.66
CA LYS A 285 22.80 -12.91 -12.30
C LYS A 285 23.28 -12.77 -10.85
N GLY A 286 22.64 -11.94 -10.06
CA GLY A 286 23.00 -11.71 -8.65
C GLY A 286 23.96 -10.55 -8.49
N THR A 287 23.47 -9.34 -8.69
CA THR A 287 24.18 -8.09 -8.38
C THR A 287 23.46 -7.31 -7.27
N ILE A 288 24.23 -6.72 -6.34
CA ILE A 288 23.65 -5.85 -5.29
C ILE A 288 22.95 -4.62 -5.87
N ARG A 289 23.32 -4.19 -7.09
CA ARG A 289 22.74 -3.01 -7.76
C ARG A 289 21.28 -3.24 -8.12
N GLY A 290 20.91 -4.44 -8.60
CA GLY A 290 19.53 -4.80 -8.90
C GLY A 290 18.66 -4.85 -7.66
N VAL A 291 19.15 -5.47 -6.57
CA VAL A 291 18.47 -5.48 -5.27
C VAL A 291 18.32 -4.06 -4.72
N ALA A 292 19.39 -3.25 -4.77
CA ALA A 292 19.34 -1.88 -4.27
C ALA A 292 18.34 -1.00 -5.03
N ALA A 293 18.28 -1.14 -6.35
CA ALA A 293 17.36 -0.37 -7.19
C ALA A 293 15.89 -0.73 -6.91
N SER A 294 15.56 -2.03 -6.84
CA SER A 294 14.20 -2.48 -6.59
C SER A 294 13.72 -2.08 -5.20
N GLU A 295 14.55 -2.28 -4.17
CA GLU A 295 14.18 -2.06 -2.78
C GLU A 295 14.12 -0.58 -2.38
N ALA A 296 15.02 0.25 -2.90
CA ALA A 296 14.93 1.69 -2.68
C ALA A 296 13.63 2.27 -3.26
N ALA A 297 13.20 1.80 -4.43
CA ALA A 297 11.95 2.25 -5.03
C ALA A 297 10.73 1.68 -4.32
N ASN A 298 10.72 0.39 -3.96
CA ASN A 298 9.64 -0.24 -3.21
C ASN A 298 9.36 0.50 -1.90
N SER A 299 10.41 0.76 -1.13
CA SER A 299 10.27 1.42 0.17
C SER A 299 9.99 2.92 0.07
N ALA A 300 10.45 3.61 -0.98
CA ALA A 300 10.12 5.01 -1.22
C ALA A 300 8.65 5.21 -1.66
N MET A 301 8.06 4.21 -2.31
CA MET A 301 6.66 4.24 -2.72
C MET A 301 5.71 4.35 -1.50
N ALA A 302 6.06 3.76 -0.37
CA ALA A 302 5.19 3.76 0.80
C ALA A 302 4.93 5.20 1.32
N PRO A 303 5.93 6.01 1.70
CA PRO A 303 5.69 7.41 2.05
C PRO A 303 5.16 8.24 0.87
N GLY A 304 5.58 7.94 -0.37
CA GLY A 304 5.03 8.57 -1.57
C GLY A 304 3.51 8.43 -1.66
N SER A 305 2.97 7.25 -1.33
CA SER A 305 1.53 6.96 -1.35
C SER A 305 0.74 7.69 -0.25
N LEU A 306 1.43 8.15 0.79
CA LEU A 306 0.83 8.93 1.88
C LEU A 306 0.69 10.43 1.52
N ILE A 307 1.43 10.94 0.54
CA ILE A 307 1.31 12.34 0.13
C ILE A 307 -0.12 12.65 -0.32
N PRO A 308 -0.66 12.02 -1.38
CA PRO A 308 -2.03 12.29 -1.81
C PRO A 308 -3.07 11.84 -0.77
N LEU A 309 -2.77 10.85 0.06
CA LEU A 309 -3.64 10.43 1.13
C LEU A 309 -3.83 11.53 2.17
N LEU A 310 -2.76 12.06 2.73
CA LEU A 310 -2.84 13.05 3.81
C LEU A 310 -3.33 14.41 3.31
N THR A 311 -3.05 14.75 2.04
CA THR A 311 -3.39 16.06 1.47
C THR A 311 -4.77 16.09 0.82
N LEU A 312 -5.17 15.02 0.15
CA LEU A 312 -6.37 14.98 -0.69
C LEU A 312 -7.32 13.82 -0.32
N GLY A 313 -6.96 12.96 0.62
CA GLY A 313 -7.76 11.77 0.96
C GLY A 313 -7.72 10.67 -0.09
N ILE A 314 -6.79 10.71 -1.04
CA ILE A 314 -6.65 9.68 -2.08
C ILE A 314 -5.46 8.79 -1.77
N PRO A 315 -5.67 7.53 -1.35
CA PRO A 315 -4.56 6.64 -1.06
C PRO A 315 -3.83 6.20 -2.33
N GLY A 316 -2.50 6.28 -2.33
CA GLY A 316 -1.68 5.85 -3.47
C GLY A 316 -1.51 4.33 -3.57
N SER A 317 -1.88 3.56 -2.53
CA SER A 317 -1.69 2.11 -2.45
C SER A 317 -2.74 1.45 -1.56
N PRO A 318 -2.96 0.11 -1.65
CA PRO A 318 -3.88 -0.59 -0.76
C PRO A 318 -3.55 -0.46 0.74
N PRO A 319 -2.29 -0.56 1.19
CA PRO A 319 -1.93 -0.28 2.58
C PRO A 319 -2.26 1.16 3.00
N ALA A 320 -2.03 2.14 2.12
CA ALA A 320 -2.38 3.54 2.38
C ALA A 320 -3.91 3.72 2.55
N ALA A 321 -4.73 2.96 1.82
CA ALA A 321 -6.18 2.98 1.99
C ALA A 321 -6.62 2.52 3.40
N ILE A 322 -5.90 1.58 4.00
CA ILE A 322 -6.18 1.16 5.38
C ILE A 322 -5.77 2.23 6.38
N ILE A 323 -4.65 2.92 6.14
CA ILE A 323 -4.25 4.07 6.96
C ILE A 323 -5.29 5.20 6.87
N LEU A 324 -5.85 5.44 5.67
CA LEU A 324 -6.97 6.37 5.51
C LEU A 324 -8.17 5.94 6.37
N GLY A 325 -8.54 4.65 6.31
CA GLY A 325 -9.58 4.09 7.16
C GLY A 325 -9.29 4.27 8.65
N ALA A 326 -8.04 4.08 9.09
CA ALA A 326 -7.63 4.31 10.47
C ALA A 326 -7.76 5.79 10.87
N LEU A 327 -7.34 6.74 10.02
CA LEU A 327 -7.54 8.17 10.24
C LEU A 327 -9.02 8.50 10.44
N MET A 328 -9.88 8.00 9.56
CA MET A 328 -11.33 8.23 9.65
C MET A 328 -11.95 7.62 10.90
N LEU A 329 -11.50 6.43 11.32
CA LEU A 329 -11.94 5.80 12.56
C LEU A 329 -11.58 6.62 13.80
N HIS A 330 -10.45 7.32 13.76
CA HIS A 330 -10.04 8.28 14.80
C HIS A 330 -10.69 9.67 14.64
N GLY A 331 -11.64 9.84 13.71
CA GLY A 331 -12.34 11.11 13.48
C GLY A 331 -11.52 12.17 12.77
N MET A 332 -10.41 11.80 12.13
CA MET A 332 -9.53 12.73 11.42
C MET A 332 -9.78 12.66 9.91
N GLN A 333 -10.03 13.81 9.31
CA GLN A 333 -10.22 13.92 7.87
C GLN A 333 -8.93 14.40 7.19
N PRO A 334 -8.54 13.74 6.06
CA PRO A 334 -7.41 14.21 5.25
C PRO A 334 -7.64 15.63 4.70
N GLY A 335 -6.55 16.30 4.39
CA GLY A 335 -6.59 17.67 3.89
C GLY A 335 -6.10 18.67 4.93
N VAL A 336 -6.49 19.94 4.78
CA VAL A 336 -6.00 21.03 5.65
C VAL A 336 -6.34 20.82 7.12
N GLU A 337 -7.50 20.26 7.42
CA GLU A 337 -7.93 19.99 8.79
C GLU A 337 -6.93 19.09 9.53
N LEU A 338 -6.35 18.12 8.83
CA LEU A 338 -5.35 17.23 9.39
C LEU A 338 -4.08 17.96 9.84
N PHE A 339 -3.69 19.03 9.15
CA PHE A 339 -2.50 19.83 9.47
C PHE A 339 -2.80 20.99 10.44
N SER A 340 -3.98 21.62 10.33
CA SER A 340 -4.36 22.76 11.17
C SER A 340 -4.89 22.31 12.53
N THR A 341 -5.86 21.41 12.57
CA THR A 341 -6.53 20.98 13.81
C THR A 341 -5.80 19.81 14.48
N HIS A 342 -5.30 18.86 13.67
CA HIS A 342 -4.63 17.66 14.15
C HIS A 342 -3.13 17.65 13.84
N GLY A 343 -2.51 18.82 13.63
CA GLY A 343 -1.11 18.96 13.22
C GLY A 343 -0.12 18.20 14.12
N GLY A 344 -0.31 18.25 15.44
CA GLY A 344 0.54 17.52 16.38
C GLY A 344 0.55 16.01 16.11
N ILE A 345 -0.60 15.41 15.81
CA ILE A 345 -0.73 13.98 15.49
C ILE A 345 -0.11 13.69 14.12
N THR A 346 -0.40 14.54 13.13
CA THR A 346 0.09 14.37 11.75
C THR A 346 1.61 14.44 11.66
N TYR A 347 2.22 15.45 12.28
CA TYR A 347 3.68 15.56 12.31
C TYR A 347 4.31 14.42 13.13
N THR A 348 3.65 13.99 14.20
CA THR A 348 4.11 12.83 14.99
C THR A 348 4.10 11.56 14.15
N PHE A 349 3.06 11.35 13.34
CA PHE A 349 2.98 10.24 12.39
C PHE A 349 4.10 10.32 11.33
N MET A 350 4.30 11.49 10.69
CA MET A 350 5.35 11.67 9.69
C MET A 350 6.75 11.48 10.28
N MET A 351 7.03 12.01 11.47
CA MET A 351 8.30 11.79 12.16
C MET A 351 8.49 10.33 12.57
N GLY A 352 7.39 9.63 12.88
CA GLY A 352 7.39 8.19 13.12
C GLY A 352 7.92 7.39 11.92
N LEU A 353 7.56 7.78 10.70
CA LEU A 353 8.09 7.13 9.48
C LEU A 353 9.62 7.21 9.35
N PHE A 354 10.24 8.32 9.81
CA PHE A 354 11.71 8.42 9.87
C PHE A 354 12.28 7.42 10.88
N VAL A 355 11.69 7.35 12.07
CA VAL A 355 12.13 6.40 13.09
C VAL A 355 11.96 4.95 12.61
N ALA A 356 10.85 4.63 11.93
CA ALA A 356 10.64 3.33 11.31
C ALA A 356 11.70 2.98 10.27
N ALA A 357 12.10 3.95 9.44
CA ALA A 357 13.18 3.76 8.47
C ALA A 357 14.52 3.41 9.16
N PHE A 358 14.88 4.11 10.25
CA PHE A 358 16.05 3.76 11.06
C PHE A 358 15.91 2.38 11.70
N ALA A 359 14.72 2.03 12.17
CA ALA A 359 14.46 0.71 12.74
C ALA A 359 14.67 -0.40 11.69
N ILE A 360 14.25 -0.18 10.43
CA ILE A 360 14.54 -1.12 9.32
C ILE A 360 16.05 -1.27 9.12
N LEU A 361 16.80 -0.18 9.10
CA LEU A 361 18.24 -0.25 8.95
C LEU A 361 18.88 -1.13 10.04
N VAL A 362 18.48 -0.92 11.29
CA VAL A 362 19.03 -1.65 12.43
C VAL A 362 18.57 -3.11 12.43
N PHE A 363 17.26 -3.33 12.48
CA PHE A 363 16.70 -4.68 12.62
C PHE A 363 16.79 -5.47 11.32
N GLY A 364 16.67 -4.83 10.17
CA GLY A 364 16.82 -5.48 8.87
C GLY A 364 18.25 -5.96 8.62
N SER A 365 19.23 -5.12 8.92
CA SER A 365 20.65 -5.47 8.72
C SER A 365 21.18 -6.48 9.74
N LEU A 366 20.84 -6.30 11.02
CA LEU A 366 21.32 -7.16 12.11
C LEU A 366 20.46 -8.44 12.26
N GLY A 367 19.18 -8.36 11.89
CA GLY A 367 18.22 -9.47 12.04
C GLY A 367 18.26 -10.52 10.93
N SER A 368 19.17 -10.41 9.97
CA SER A 368 19.24 -11.30 8.81
C SER A 368 19.27 -12.80 9.17
N PHE A 369 19.93 -13.17 10.27
CA PHE A 369 19.96 -14.55 10.76
C PHE A 369 18.62 -15.00 11.38
N LEU A 370 17.86 -14.09 11.96
CA LEU A 370 16.55 -14.39 12.57
C LEU A 370 15.50 -14.64 11.50
N PHE A 371 15.57 -13.91 10.40
CA PHE A 371 14.62 -14.01 9.29
C PHE A 371 14.69 -15.38 8.59
N SER A 372 15.88 -15.97 8.49
CA SER A 372 16.02 -17.33 7.95
C SER A 372 15.26 -18.38 8.79
N ARG A 373 15.02 -18.11 10.08
CA ARG A 373 14.19 -18.97 10.95
C ARG A 373 12.70 -18.63 10.82
N LEU A 374 12.33 -17.37 10.64
CA LEU A 374 10.92 -16.97 10.48
C LEU A 374 10.31 -17.57 9.21
N ILE A 375 11.05 -17.61 8.10
CA ILE A 375 10.60 -18.21 6.85
C ILE A 375 10.33 -19.71 6.97
N THR A 376 10.94 -20.42 7.93
CA THR A 376 10.67 -21.85 8.15
C THR A 376 9.31 -22.13 8.82
N ILE A 377 8.64 -21.10 9.35
CA ILE A 377 7.33 -21.23 9.97
C ILE A 377 6.28 -21.35 8.86
N PRO A 378 5.51 -22.45 8.78
CA PRO A 378 4.49 -22.57 7.76
C PRO A 378 3.40 -21.52 7.95
N ALA A 379 3.09 -20.72 6.93
CA ALA A 379 2.03 -19.69 7.00
C ALA A 379 0.67 -20.30 7.42
N LYS A 380 0.41 -21.57 7.06
CA LYS A 380 -0.80 -22.30 7.50
C LYS A 380 -0.92 -22.41 9.03
N SER A 381 0.17 -22.50 9.75
CA SER A 381 0.14 -22.58 11.22
C SER A 381 -0.28 -21.28 11.88
N LEU A 382 -0.12 -20.15 11.20
CA LEU A 382 -0.54 -18.84 11.68
C LEU A 382 -1.99 -18.51 11.33
N ALA A 383 -2.54 -19.14 10.30
CA ALA A 383 -3.90 -18.87 9.82
C ALA A 383 -4.98 -18.89 10.93
N PRO A 384 -4.99 -19.87 11.86
CA PRO A 384 -5.97 -19.88 12.96
C PRO A 384 -5.81 -18.68 13.92
N VAL A 385 -4.57 -18.29 14.23
CA VAL A 385 -4.28 -17.16 15.11
C VAL A 385 -4.74 -15.86 14.46
N ILE A 386 -4.43 -15.67 13.18
CA ILE A 386 -4.83 -14.50 12.42
C ILE A 386 -6.36 -14.44 12.28
N LEU A 387 -7.02 -15.57 12.03
CA LEU A 387 -8.48 -15.65 11.97
C LEU A 387 -9.12 -15.25 13.30
N LEU A 388 -8.59 -15.74 14.43
CA LEU A 388 -9.05 -15.34 15.75
C LEU A 388 -8.89 -13.84 15.96
N MET A 389 -7.73 -13.28 15.62
CA MET A 389 -7.46 -11.85 15.72
C MET A 389 -8.37 -11.01 14.83
N THR A 390 -8.72 -11.46 13.60
CA THR A 390 -9.67 -10.76 12.73
C THR A 390 -11.07 -10.72 13.32
N VAL A 391 -11.53 -11.81 13.92
CA VAL A 391 -12.84 -11.88 14.60
C VAL A 391 -12.87 -10.96 15.81
N LEU A 392 -11.87 -11.06 16.69
CA LEU A 392 -11.76 -10.21 17.87
C LEU A 392 -11.62 -8.73 17.50
N GLY A 393 -10.80 -8.41 16.49
CA GLY A 393 -10.61 -7.06 16.01
C GLY A 393 -11.90 -6.45 15.44
N SER A 394 -12.63 -7.19 14.62
CA SER A 394 -13.92 -6.71 14.09
C SER A 394 -14.94 -6.43 15.19
N TYR A 395 -14.99 -7.28 16.22
CA TYR A 395 -15.90 -7.08 17.34
C TYR A 395 -15.49 -5.89 18.22
N ALA A 396 -14.20 -5.73 18.50
CA ALA A 396 -13.69 -4.80 19.51
C ALA A 396 -13.95 -3.32 19.19
N ILE A 397 -14.12 -2.95 17.93
CA ILE A 397 -14.26 -1.53 17.52
C ILE A 397 -15.57 -0.93 18.02
N ARG A 398 -16.67 -1.60 17.81
CA ARG A 398 -18.02 -1.13 18.18
C ARG A 398 -18.73 -2.04 19.18
N ASN A 399 -18.07 -3.10 19.66
CA ASN A 399 -18.64 -4.14 20.51
C ASN A 399 -19.94 -4.73 19.92
N ASN A 400 -19.98 -4.91 18.59
CA ASN A 400 -21.16 -5.35 17.87
C ASN A 400 -20.85 -6.60 17.02
N LEU A 401 -21.65 -7.65 17.20
CA LEU A 401 -21.55 -8.89 16.41
C LEU A 401 -21.86 -8.67 14.92
N LEU A 402 -22.61 -7.63 14.59
CA LEU A 402 -22.87 -7.28 13.18
C LEU A 402 -21.56 -7.00 12.44
N ASP A 403 -20.55 -6.39 13.08
CA ASP A 403 -19.27 -6.09 12.45
C ASP A 403 -18.48 -7.37 12.12
N VAL A 404 -18.65 -8.42 12.93
CA VAL A 404 -18.10 -9.75 12.63
C VAL A 404 -18.80 -10.37 11.42
N TRP A 405 -20.13 -10.25 11.34
CA TRP A 405 -20.87 -10.71 10.16
C TRP A 405 -20.49 -9.94 8.90
N VAL A 406 -20.35 -8.62 8.98
CA VAL A 406 -19.85 -7.78 7.88
C VAL A 406 -18.46 -8.28 7.44
N MET A 407 -17.55 -8.51 8.37
CA MET A 407 -16.22 -9.02 8.09
C MET A 407 -16.26 -10.39 7.39
N LEU A 408 -17.11 -11.32 7.86
CA LEU A 408 -17.22 -12.66 7.26
C LEU A 408 -17.83 -12.61 5.86
N ILE A 409 -18.90 -11.83 5.67
CA ILE A 409 -19.59 -11.69 4.37
C ILE A 409 -18.63 -11.03 3.36
N PHE A 410 -18.00 -9.91 3.72
CA PHE A 410 -17.07 -9.21 2.84
C PHE A 410 -15.79 -9.99 2.58
N GLY A 411 -15.34 -10.77 3.56
CA GLY A 411 -14.24 -11.70 3.36
C GLY A 411 -14.56 -12.83 2.38
N GLY A 412 -15.77 -13.39 2.47
CA GLY A 412 -16.28 -14.34 1.50
C GLY A 412 -16.37 -13.73 0.10
N ILE A 413 -16.98 -12.55 -0.02
CA ILE A 413 -17.07 -11.81 -1.28
C ILE A 413 -15.67 -11.53 -1.84
N GLY A 414 -14.74 -11.01 -1.02
CA GLY A 414 -13.37 -10.73 -1.41
C GLY A 414 -12.63 -11.98 -1.91
N PHE A 415 -12.82 -13.11 -1.26
CA PHE A 415 -12.24 -14.39 -1.69
C PHE A 415 -12.75 -14.84 -3.06
N PHE A 416 -14.06 -14.76 -3.30
CA PHE A 416 -14.65 -15.08 -4.61
C PHE A 416 -14.22 -14.09 -5.69
N LEU A 417 -14.16 -12.80 -5.38
CA LEU A 417 -13.68 -11.77 -6.29
C LEU A 417 -12.23 -12.05 -6.71
N ASN A 418 -11.34 -12.38 -5.77
CA ASN A 418 -9.95 -12.77 -6.08
C ASN A 418 -9.88 -13.99 -6.98
N LYS A 419 -10.69 -15.02 -6.75
CA LYS A 419 -10.77 -16.21 -7.63
C LYS A 419 -11.21 -15.87 -9.06
N LEU A 420 -12.07 -14.87 -9.22
CA LEU A 420 -12.54 -14.38 -10.51
C LEU A 420 -11.61 -13.34 -11.14
N SER A 421 -10.43 -13.12 -10.54
CA SER A 421 -9.46 -12.10 -10.94
C SER A 421 -10.04 -10.66 -10.89
N TYR A 422 -10.88 -10.38 -9.91
CA TYR A 422 -11.27 -9.03 -9.52
C TYR A 422 -10.41 -8.59 -8.34
N HIS A 423 -9.80 -7.43 -8.43
CA HIS A 423 -8.99 -6.90 -7.35
C HIS A 423 -9.87 -6.20 -6.30
N PRO A 424 -9.68 -6.43 -4.98
CA PRO A 424 -10.52 -5.82 -3.95
C PRO A 424 -10.23 -4.33 -3.71
N ALA A 425 -9.05 -3.82 -4.10
CA ALA A 425 -8.66 -2.44 -3.82
C ALA A 425 -9.59 -1.37 -4.41
N PRO A 426 -10.08 -1.44 -5.67
CA PRO A 426 -11.04 -0.48 -6.19
C PRO A 426 -12.37 -0.50 -5.43
N LEU A 427 -12.83 -1.68 -4.97
CA LEU A 427 -14.04 -1.79 -4.18
C LEU A 427 -13.92 -1.06 -2.85
N VAL A 428 -12.82 -1.31 -2.14
CA VAL A 428 -12.52 -0.66 -0.85
C VAL A 428 -12.42 0.85 -1.03
N LEU A 429 -11.80 1.31 -2.10
CA LEU A 429 -11.71 2.74 -2.38
C LEU A 429 -13.05 3.36 -2.74
N GLY A 430 -13.87 2.70 -3.54
CA GLY A 430 -15.24 3.14 -3.78
C GLY A 430 -16.02 3.26 -2.48
N PHE A 431 -15.82 2.31 -1.56
CA PHE A 431 -16.45 2.33 -0.25
C PHE A 431 -15.95 3.50 0.64
N ILE A 432 -14.64 3.79 0.64
CA ILE A 432 -14.06 4.88 1.42
C ILE A 432 -14.38 6.26 0.81
N LEU A 433 -14.26 6.39 -0.52
CA LEU A 433 -14.48 7.66 -1.22
C LEU A 433 -15.94 7.98 -1.47
N GLY A 434 -16.83 7.00 -1.33
CA GLY A 434 -18.25 7.16 -1.59
C GLY A 434 -18.91 8.33 -0.84
N PRO A 435 -18.73 8.46 0.49
CA PRO A 435 -19.25 9.60 1.24
C PRO A 435 -18.76 10.96 0.72
N TYR A 436 -17.48 11.09 0.36
CA TYR A 436 -16.92 12.33 -0.20
C TYR A 436 -17.50 12.67 -1.57
N ILE A 437 -17.66 11.65 -2.45
CA ILE A 437 -18.28 11.81 -3.76
C ILE A 437 -19.73 12.23 -3.61
N GLU A 438 -20.47 11.58 -2.73
CA GLU A 438 -21.86 11.89 -2.47
C GLU A 438 -22.02 13.30 -1.91
N GLU A 439 -21.27 13.64 -0.88
CA GLU A 439 -21.35 14.94 -0.24
C GLU A 439 -20.99 16.07 -1.21
N GLY A 440 -19.92 15.90 -1.99
CA GLY A 440 -19.52 16.82 -3.04
C GLY A 440 -20.61 16.97 -4.13
N LEU A 441 -21.26 15.88 -4.52
CA LEU A 441 -22.35 15.90 -5.51
C LEU A 441 -23.59 16.62 -4.96
N VAL A 442 -24.04 16.27 -3.77
CA VAL A 442 -25.25 16.83 -3.17
C VAL A 442 -25.09 18.34 -2.90
N GLN A 443 -23.97 18.75 -2.31
CA GLN A 443 -23.66 20.16 -2.09
C GLN A 443 -23.56 20.93 -3.41
N SER A 444 -22.91 20.33 -4.44
CA SER A 444 -22.83 20.94 -5.76
C SER A 444 -24.19 21.09 -6.44
N THR A 445 -25.10 20.13 -6.25
CA THR A 445 -26.45 20.24 -6.79
C THR A 445 -27.28 21.31 -6.09
N MET A 446 -27.16 21.44 -4.77
CA MET A 446 -27.84 22.47 -4.00
C MET A 446 -27.35 23.88 -4.40
N ILE A 447 -26.04 24.10 -4.41
CA ILE A 447 -25.45 25.41 -4.73
C ILE A 447 -25.65 25.74 -6.22
N GLY A 448 -25.44 24.79 -7.11
CA GLY A 448 -25.61 24.95 -8.55
C GLY A 448 -27.07 25.23 -8.96
N GLY A 449 -28.03 24.59 -8.28
CA GLY A 449 -29.44 24.88 -8.44
C GLY A 449 -29.80 26.34 -8.09
N ALA A 450 -29.21 26.86 -7.00
CA ALA A 450 -29.39 28.26 -6.60
C ALA A 450 -28.67 29.26 -7.53
N LYS A 451 -27.59 28.84 -8.20
CA LYS A 451 -26.78 29.69 -9.12
C LYS A 451 -27.19 29.57 -10.59
N GLY A 452 -28.31 28.92 -10.89
CA GLY A 452 -28.87 28.88 -12.26
C GLY A 452 -28.39 27.72 -13.14
N GLY A 453 -27.70 26.72 -12.58
CA GLY A 453 -27.36 25.50 -13.34
C GLY A 453 -26.33 24.61 -12.65
N VAL A 454 -26.74 23.39 -12.29
CA VAL A 454 -25.89 22.40 -11.61
C VAL A 454 -24.66 22.04 -12.45
N VAL A 455 -24.88 21.69 -13.71
CA VAL A 455 -23.79 21.28 -14.61
C VAL A 455 -22.78 22.40 -14.81
N LEU A 456 -23.26 23.63 -15.01
CA LEU A 456 -22.38 24.80 -15.19
C LEU A 456 -21.55 25.03 -13.92
N TYR A 457 -22.14 24.87 -12.73
CA TYR A 457 -21.42 25.01 -11.46
C TYR A 457 -20.35 23.94 -11.29
N MET A 458 -20.66 22.67 -11.66
CA MET A 458 -19.70 21.57 -11.56
C MET A 458 -18.48 21.69 -12.48
N ILE A 459 -18.56 22.49 -13.55
CA ILE A 459 -17.47 22.74 -14.51
C ILE A 459 -16.95 24.18 -14.48
N SER A 460 -17.38 25.00 -13.52
CA SER A 460 -17.08 26.43 -13.50
C SER A 460 -15.65 26.78 -13.07
N SER A 461 -15.04 25.92 -12.29
CA SER A 461 -13.69 26.15 -11.73
C SER A 461 -12.60 25.58 -12.64
N PRO A 462 -11.45 26.28 -12.79
CA PRO A 462 -10.28 25.74 -13.49
C PRO A 462 -9.78 24.41 -12.91
N ILE A 463 -9.90 24.21 -11.62
CA ILE A 463 -9.49 22.98 -10.92
C ILE A 463 -10.43 21.84 -11.28
N SER A 464 -11.75 22.07 -11.30
CA SER A 464 -12.73 21.07 -11.76
C SER A 464 -12.48 20.65 -13.19
N ILE A 465 -12.22 21.60 -14.10
CA ILE A 465 -11.90 21.31 -15.52
C ILE A 465 -10.62 20.47 -15.63
N PHE A 466 -9.58 20.79 -14.84
CA PHE A 466 -8.35 20.03 -14.79
C PHE A 466 -8.58 18.59 -14.30
N LEU A 467 -9.34 18.41 -13.22
CA LEU A 467 -9.68 17.08 -12.67
C LEU A 467 -10.52 16.25 -13.67
N ILE A 468 -11.48 16.87 -14.34
CA ILE A 468 -12.24 16.21 -15.42
C ILE A 468 -11.30 15.77 -16.55
N GLY A 469 -10.38 16.64 -16.97
CA GLY A 469 -9.36 16.30 -17.96
C GLY A 469 -8.52 15.10 -17.54
N LEU A 470 -8.09 15.04 -16.28
CA LEU A 470 -7.38 13.90 -15.72
C LEU A 470 -8.24 12.62 -15.72
N CYS A 471 -9.52 12.71 -15.33
CA CYS A 471 -10.44 11.56 -15.40
C CYS A 471 -10.55 11.02 -16.85
N ILE A 472 -10.72 11.90 -17.81
CA ILE A 472 -10.82 11.54 -19.24
C ILE A 472 -9.51 10.88 -19.70
N ILE A 473 -8.38 11.49 -19.39
CA ILE A 473 -7.06 10.93 -19.75
C ILE A 473 -6.89 9.54 -19.15
N THR A 474 -7.16 9.36 -17.88
CA THR A 474 -6.97 8.05 -17.20
C THR A 474 -7.89 6.97 -17.78
N VAL A 475 -9.12 7.28 -18.13
CA VAL A 475 -10.07 6.34 -18.74
C VAL A 475 -9.65 5.95 -20.18
N PHE A 476 -9.22 6.94 -20.99
CA PHE A 476 -8.94 6.70 -22.40
C PHE A 476 -7.49 6.29 -22.68
N TRP A 477 -6.53 6.64 -21.81
CA TRP A 477 -5.12 6.27 -21.95
C TRP A 477 -4.88 4.78 -22.23
N PRO A 478 -5.43 3.84 -21.47
CA PRO A 478 -5.23 2.42 -21.74
C PRO A 478 -5.87 1.95 -23.04
N ILE A 479 -6.96 2.58 -23.46
CA ILE A 479 -7.67 2.25 -24.70
C ILE A 479 -6.81 2.66 -25.92
N ILE A 480 -6.17 3.82 -25.82
CA ILE A 480 -5.34 4.38 -26.91
C ILE A 480 -4.00 3.65 -27.03
N PHE A 481 -3.38 3.32 -25.89
CA PHE A 481 -2.02 2.75 -25.86
C PHE A 481 -1.96 1.22 -25.83
N LYS A 482 -3.07 0.50 -25.56
CA LYS A 482 -3.13 -0.97 -25.56
C LYS A 482 -2.75 -1.60 -26.92
N LYS A 483 -2.83 -0.87 -28.02
CA LYS A 483 -2.39 -1.32 -29.34
C LYS A 483 -0.87 -1.43 -29.52
N ARG A 484 -0.06 -0.78 -28.68
CA ARG A 484 1.41 -0.76 -28.83
C ARG A 484 2.15 -1.77 -27.94
N THR A 485 1.62 -2.10 -26.79
CA THR A 485 2.35 -2.91 -25.77
C THR A 485 2.17 -4.42 -25.95
N SER A 486 1.09 -4.87 -26.59
CA SER A 486 0.81 -6.31 -26.81
C SER A 486 1.77 -7.01 -27.78
N LYS A 487 2.55 -6.27 -28.56
CA LYS A 487 3.45 -6.86 -29.57
C LYS A 487 4.91 -7.04 -29.09
N ASN A 488 5.32 -6.27 -28.08
CA ASN A 488 6.71 -6.31 -27.62
C ASN A 488 6.94 -7.11 -26.31
N GLN A 489 5.95 -7.15 -25.40
CA GLN A 489 6.14 -7.84 -24.12
C GLN A 489 6.00 -9.36 -24.19
N THR A 490 5.19 -9.91 -25.09
CA THR A 490 5.09 -11.37 -25.27
C THR A 490 6.35 -11.95 -25.93
N THR A 491 7.05 -11.19 -26.74
CA THR A 491 8.29 -11.65 -27.41
C THR A 491 9.49 -11.59 -26.45
N ASP A 492 9.57 -10.59 -25.60
CA ASP A 492 10.72 -10.44 -24.68
C ASP A 492 10.63 -11.35 -23.46
N VAL A 493 9.44 -11.59 -22.90
CA VAL A 493 9.24 -12.53 -21.79
C VAL A 493 9.36 -13.98 -22.28
N GLN A 494 8.91 -14.28 -23.47
CA GLN A 494 9.04 -15.62 -24.08
C GLN A 494 10.50 -15.94 -24.43
N ASN A 495 11.25 -14.96 -24.92
CA ASN A 495 12.69 -15.13 -25.19
C ASN A 495 13.52 -15.24 -23.90
N MET A 496 13.09 -14.63 -22.79
CA MET A 496 13.74 -14.82 -21.48
C MET A 496 13.42 -16.19 -20.86
N CYS A 497 12.20 -16.72 -21.05
CA CYS A 497 11.85 -18.05 -20.58
C CYS A 497 12.48 -19.18 -21.42
N ASP A 498 12.57 -19.00 -22.74
CA ASP A 498 13.16 -20.02 -23.63
C ASP A 498 14.70 -20.07 -23.56
N GLY A 499 15.34 -18.98 -23.11
CA GLY A 499 16.80 -18.94 -22.88
C GLY A 499 17.27 -19.72 -21.63
N THR A 500 16.37 -20.06 -20.72
CA THR A 500 16.70 -20.79 -19.48
C THR A 500 16.47 -22.31 -19.56
N VAL A 501 15.92 -22.82 -20.67
CA VAL A 501 15.66 -24.26 -20.87
C VAL A 501 16.77 -24.96 -21.67
N ASN A 502 17.68 -24.18 -22.27
CA ASN A 502 18.78 -24.76 -23.12
C ASN A 502 20.19 -24.39 -22.61
N ALA A 503 20.39 -24.21 -21.31
CA ALA A 503 21.72 -24.04 -20.73
C ALA A 503 21.96 -25.02 -19.57
#